data_3cba17bfc6596ca4e7093ad4a0cbfe7d
#
_entry.id   3cba17bfc6596ca4e7093ad4a0cbfe7d
#
_cell.length_a   1.000
_cell.length_b   1.000
_cell.length_c   1.000
_cell.angle_alpha   90.00
_cell.angle_beta   90.00
_cell.angle_gamma   90.00
#
_symmetry.space_group_name_H-M   'P 1'
#
loop_
_entity.id
_entity.type
_entity.pdbx_description
1 polymer ?
#
loop_
_entity_poly.entity_id
_entity_poly.type
_entity_poly.pdbx_seq_one_letter_code
_entity_poly.pdbx_strand_id
1 'polypeptide(L)'
;PPPRFPSIPAVPPPPPLPSFFPPPLFLPSHKGTNVEFSTPNSSLLTPNFLSPIPNAQSPIPNSQINIIRVGDPNQAINSTFTPADPIYFRQFCQECDSQERLATMDQAGRSSRIIIETANFALEWVNSLYQSRQKQSSSPSPPSSTSSPSSPSLPFRYQRILPVDANDPQPNANPAAVGRGVEIYTPKDIHNTVELLSKRIIELFPEDSEDNGSAAILVRENRQGNWLSQQLRPICKQHNILLYDVGEQDRHSHVPEEILAVLQFCDRPHSPDFLKAALGVLVKRRLIEPQDLNALASLPEEFLYPSPLAPLQTEAVKKAGDFCRDLLNARLELPLYQLISFIALKLDYQQAELATADKLSERINHQIAGDISMGKMLGTLSEIVSSERFEPVDTEDSEARYTRRNQLTIITMHKAKGLDWDYVFLPFLHENLIPGKFWVPPQRKFLGDFTLSEVARAQIRAALHGESRLPDVTQAWEQAKHLKIAEEYRLLYVAMTRAKRLLWLSAAQEAPFTWSKPDNLQKQAACPVFRALKLEFTECVMGEKNQVLTSKKPHL
;
A
#
# COMPACT_ATOMS: atom_id res chain seq x y z
N PRO A 1 -17.28 -4.80 -61.04
CA PRO A 1 -15.87 -4.51 -60.74
C PRO A 1 -15.83 -3.59 -59.54
N PRO A 2 -15.03 -3.93 -58.48
CA PRO A 2 -14.87 -3.07 -57.31
C PRO A 2 -13.90 -1.94 -57.60
N PRO A 3 -13.99 -0.78 -56.92
CA PRO A 3 -13.11 0.36 -57.13
C PRO A 3 -11.69 0.08 -56.64
N ARG A 4 -10.70 0.49 -57.44
CA ARG A 4 -9.28 0.45 -57.12
C ARG A 4 -8.94 1.54 -56.12
N PHE A 5 -8.35 1.17 -54.99
CA PHE A 5 -7.72 2.10 -54.04
C PHE A 5 -6.36 2.56 -54.58
N PRO A 6 -5.99 3.83 -54.41
CA PRO A 6 -4.64 4.32 -54.77
C PRO A 6 -3.58 3.77 -53.82
N SER A 7 -2.45 3.38 -54.41
CA SER A 7 -1.27 2.90 -53.71
C SER A 7 -0.62 4.00 -52.85
N ILE A 8 -0.42 3.70 -51.57
CA ILE A 8 0.30 4.54 -50.61
C ILE A 8 1.81 4.45 -50.94
N PRO A 9 2.54 5.57 -51.04
CA PRO A 9 3.99 5.53 -51.26
C PRO A 9 4.71 5.00 -50.02
N ALA A 10 5.71 4.17 -50.26
CA ALA A 10 6.57 3.56 -49.23
C ALA A 10 7.32 4.65 -48.43
N VAL A 11 7.23 4.56 -47.12
CA VAL A 11 8.00 5.39 -46.18
C VAL A 11 9.45 4.89 -46.17
N PRO A 12 10.47 5.77 -46.34
CA PRO A 12 11.86 5.34 -46.25
C PRO A 12 12.22 4.90 -44.83
N PRO A 13 13.18 3.96 -44.68
CA PRO A 13 13.61 3.49 -43.37
C PRO A 13 14.29 4.62 -42.57
N PRO A 14 14.16 4.61 -41.23
CA PRO A 14 14.81 5.61 -40.38
C PRO A 14 16.34 5.45 -40.42
N PRO A 15 17.10 6.57 -40.25
CA PRO A 15 18.55 6.53 -40.21
C PRO A 15 19.05 5.74 -38.98
N PRO A 16 20.25 5.10 -39.07
CA PRO A 16 20.82 4.39 -37.96
C PRO A 16 21.18 5.32 -36.80
N LEU A 17 20.89 4.86 -35.57
CA LEU A 17 21.23 5.56 -34.34
C LEU A 17 22.74 5.68 -34.19
N PRO A 18 23.28 6.83 -33.72
CA PRO A 18 24.71 6.97 -33.45
C PRO A 18 25.12 6.09 -32.26
N SER A 19 26.18 5.30 -32.49
CA SER A 19 26.82 4.51 -31.45
C SER A 19 27.60 5.42 -30.51
N PHE A 20 27.10 5.62 -29.30
CA PHE A 20 27.87 6.25 -28.23
C PHE A 20 28.73 5.19 -27.53
N PHE A 21 29.94 4.97 -28.04
CA PHE A 21 31.06 4.47 -27.27
C PHE A 21 32.14 5.56 -27.23
N PRO A 22 32.60 5.98 -26.06
CA PRO A 22 33.75 6.90 -25.99
C PRO A 22 35.02 6.14 -26.41
N PRO A 23 35.95 6.80 -27.10
CA PRO A 23 37.22 6.19 -27.52
C PRO A 23 38.12 5.97 -26.30
N PRO A 24 39.01 4.94 -26.36
CA PRO A 24 39.94 4.70 -25.25
C PRO A 24 40.97 5.83 -25.17
N LEU A 25 41.14 6.37 -23.97
CA LEU A 25 42.17 7.34 -23.62
C LEU A 25 43.55 6.70 -23.74
N PHE A 26 44.33 7.11 -24.72
CA PHE A 26 45.76 6.86 -24.81
C PHE A 26 46.49 7.68 -23.73
N LEU A 27 47.12 7.04 -22.77
CA LEU A 27 48.11 7.63 -21.90
C LEU A 27 49.49 7.55 -22.56
N PRO A 28 50.32 8.63 -22.50
CA PRO A 28 51.67 8.62 -23.05
C PRO A 28 52.61 7.75 -22.21
N SER A 29 53.45 7.00 -22.91
CA SER A 29 54.52 6.19 -22.33
C SER A 29 55.62 7.04 -21.71
N HIS A 30 55.80 7.02 -20.41
CA HIS A 30 57.05 7.40 -19.77
C HIS A 30 57.88 6.18 -19.38
N LYS A 31 59.08 6.13 -19.91
CA LYS A 31 60.13 5.15 -19.55
C LYS A 31 60.67 5.40 -18.13
N GLY A 32 60.77 4.32 -17.39
CA GLY A 32 61.85 4.07 -16.45
C GLY A 32 61.69 4.58 -15.03
N THR A 33 61.30 3.68 -14.16
CA THR A 33 62.00 3.33 -12.92
C THR A 33 61.34 2.08 -12.31
N ASN A 34 62.11 1.04 -12.07
CA ASN A 34 61.66 -0.16 -11.38
C ASN A 34 61.28 0.21 -9.92
N VAL A 35 59.97 0.18 -9.66
CA VAL A 35 59.44 0.09 -8.29
C VAL A 35 58.60 -1.19 -8.28
N GLU A 36 59.02 -2.15 -7.51
CA GLU A 36 58.24 -3.35 -7.21
C GLU A 36 56.94 -2.93 -6.56
N PHE A 37 55.89 -2.89 -7.35
CA PHE A 37 54.52 -2.84 -6.81
C PHE A 37 54.14 -4.28 -6.45
N SER A 38 54.14 -4.53 -5.13
CA SER A 38 53.39 -5.66 -4.57
C SER A 38 51.94 -5.53 -5.03
N THR A 39 51.49 -6.53 -5.75
CA THR A 39 50.12 -6.68 -6.20
C THR A 39 49.18 -6.49 -5.02
N PRO A 40 48.23 -5.52 -5.06
CA PRO A 40 47.21 -5.47 -4.04
C PRO A 40 46.36 -6.74 -4.16
N ASN A 41 46.16 -7.41 -3.05
CA ASN A 41 45.27 -8.54 -2.93
C ASN A 41 43.95 -8.26 -3.67
N SER A 42 43.62 -9.12 -4.63
CA SER A 42 42.37 -9.08 -5.40
C SER A 42 41.10 -9.28 -4.55
N SER A 43 41.21 -9.24 -3.22
CA SER A 43 40.10 -9.31 -2.26
C SER A 43 39.40 -7.97 -1.98
N LEU A 44 39.83 -6.84 -2.59
CA LEU A 44 39.29 -5.51 -2.30
C LEU A 44 38.34 -4.95 -3.38
N LEU A 45 37.97 -5.72 -4.41
CA LEU A 45 37.05 -5.26 -5.46
C LEU A 45 35.79 -6.12 -5.61
N THR A 46 35.48 -6.98 -4.66
CA THR A 46 34.10 -7.43 -4.50
C THR A 46 33.35 -6.38 -3.71
N PRO A 47 32.30 -5.75 -4.27
CA PRO A 47 31.46 -4.89 -3.46
C PRO A 47 30.91 -5.74 -2.31
N ASN A 48 31.19 -5.34 -1.08
CA ASN A 48 30.67 -5.94 0.16
C ASN A 48 29.13 -5.88 0.29
N PHE A 49 28.39 -5.76 -0.83
CA PHE A 49 26.94 -5.87 -0.90
C PHE A 49 26.42 -7.31 -0.76
N LEU A 50 27.33 -8.30 -0.78
CA LEU A 50 27.01 -9.70 -0.51
C LEU A 50 27.64 -10.21 0.78
N SER A 51 27.99 -9.33 1.72
CA SER A 51 28.12 -9.79 3.09
C SER A 51 26.78 -10.43 3.44
N PRO A 52 26.71 -11.74 3.74
CA PRO A 52 25.46 -12.33 4.17
C PRO A 52 24.97 -11.46 5.32
N ILE A 53 23.72 -11.01 5.24
CA ILE A 53 22.98 -10.52 6.42
C ILE A 53 23.35 -11.51 7.51
N PRO A 54 23.91 -11.06 8.67
CA PRO A 54 24.46 -11.99 9.65
C PRO A 54 23.49 -13.12 9.81
N ASN A 55 23.89 -14.28 9.32
CA ASN A 55 23.08 -15.48 9.39
C ASN A 55 22.66 -15.59 10.85
N ALA A 56 21.39 -15.86 11.12
CA ALA A 56 20.95 -16.12 12.49
C ALA A 56 21.77 -17.24 13.17
N GLN A 57 22.60 -17.93 12.39
CA GLN A 57 23.56 -18.96 12.79
C GLN A 57 24.98 -18.43 13.07
N SER A 58 25.29 -17.14 12.87
CA SER A 58 26.54 -16.61 13.37
C SER A 58 26.49 -16.70 14.89
N PRO A 59 27.40 -17.44 15.55
CA PRO A 59 27.39 -17.48 16.99
C PRO A 59 27.57 -16.03 17.45
N ILE A 60 26.54 -15.48 18.08
CA ILE A 60 26.65 -14.21 18.80
C ILE A 60 27.80 -14.43 19.75
N PRO A 61 28.92 -13.70 19.64
CA PRO A 61 30.02 -13.89 20.55
C PRO A 61 29.43 -13.80 21.96
N ASN A 62 29.89 -14.62 22.86
CA ASN A 62 29.38 -14.89 24.22
C ASN A 62 29.29 -13.64 25.14
N SER A 63 29.10 -12.48 24.56
CA SER A 63 28.81 -11.21 25.22
C SER A 63 27.30 -11.15 25.47
N GLN A 64 26.92 -11.33 26.66
CA GLN A 64 25.74 -10.96 27.46
C GLN A 64 24.57 -10.13 26.80
N ILE A 65 24.41 -10.14 25.47
CA ILE A 65 23.31 -9.43 24.80
C ILE A 65 22.12 -10.37 24.68
N ASN A 66 21.10 -10.14 25.50
CA ASN A 66 19.82 -10.82 25.37
C ASN A 66 18.98 -10.12 24.28
N ILE A 67 18.69 -10.83 23.20
CA ILE A 67 17.83 -10.32 22.11
C ILE A 67 16.47 -10.99 22.22
N ILE A 68 15.43 -10.16 22.37
CA ILE A 68 14.03 -10.60 22.30
C ILE A 68 13.50 -10.17 20.93
N ARG A 69 12.91 -11.11 20.18
CA ARG A 69 12.20 -10.85 18.93
C ARG A 69 10.74 -11.19 19.08
N VAL A 70 9.87 -10.25 18.76
CA VAL A 70 8.41 -10.41 18.80
C VAL A 70 7.86 -10.27 17.39
N GLY A 71 6.92 -11.13 17.00
CA GLY A 71 6.30 -11.07 15.68
C GLY A 71 5.27 -12.17 15.45
N ASP A 72 4.51 -12.03 14.37
CA ASP A 72 3.56 -13.04 13.91
C ASP A 72 3.83 -13.38 12.43
N PRO A 73 4.37 -14.57 12.13
CA PRO A 73 4.63 -14.98 10.75
C PRO A 73 3.35 -15.15 9.92
N ASN A 74 2.19 -15.31 10.57
CA ASN A 74 0.89 -15.41 9.90
C ASN A 74 0.36 -14.04 9.43
N GLN A 75 0.94 -12.94 9.94
CA GLN A 75 0.65 -11.58 9.51
C GLN A 75 1.72 -10.98 8.57
N ALA A 76 2.59 -11.80 7.99
CA ALA A 76 3.58 -11.37 6.99
C ALA A 76 2.92 -11.20 5.61
N ILE A 77 2.43 -9.98 5.32
CA ILE A 77 1.67 -9.66 4.10
C ILE A 77 2.44 -8.78 3.11
N ASN A 78 3.68 -8.41 3.40
CA ASN A 78 4.52 -7.55 2.55
C ASN A 78 5.77 -8.27 2.03
N SER A 79 5.84 -9.58 2.12
CA SER A 79 7.03 -10.35 1.74
C SER A 79 7.32 -10.32 0.23
N THR A 80 6.30 -10.04 -0.59
CA THR A 80 6.46 -9.88 -2.05
C THR A 80 7.05 -8.52 -2.42
N PHE A 81 6.85 -7.49 -1.60
CA PHE A 81 7.27 -6.11 -1.90
C PHE A 81 8.53 -5.68 -1.15
N THR A 82 8.86 -6.35 -0.05
CA THR A 82 9.98 -6.01 0.81
C THR A 82 10.87 -7.24 1.05
N PRO A 83 12.15 -7.07 1.44
CA PRO A 83 12.99 -8.19 1.84
C PRO A 83 12.57 -8.85 3.18
N ALA A 84 11.43 -8.47 3.75
CA ALA A 84 10.90 -9.04 4.99
C ALA A 84 10.38 -10.46 4.77
N ASP A 85 11.29 -11.42 4.72
CA ASP A 85 10.96 -12.83 4.53
C ASP A 85 10.58 -13.50 5.84
N PRO A 86 9.34 -14.05 5.97
CA PRO A 86 8.90 -14.72 7.19
C PRO A 86 9.73 -15.97 7.55
N ILE A 87 10.56 -16.49 6.63
CA ILE A 87 11.38 -17.66 6.89
C ILE A 87 12.39 -17.43 8.02
N TYR A 88 13.02 -16.26 8.06
CA TYR A 88 14.01 -15.93 9.10
C TYR A 88 13.40 -15.89 10.50
N PHE A 89 12.17 -15.35 10.61
CA PHE A 89 11.47 -15.35 11.88
C PHE A 89 11.00 -16.77 12.26
N ARG A 90 10.57 -17.58 11.30
CA ARG A 90 10.20 -18.97 11.53
C ARG A 90 11.39 -19.82 11.98
N GLN A 91 12.56 -19.65 11.36
CA GLN A 91 13.81 -20.31 11.77
C GLN A 91 14.19 -19.91 13.19
N PHE A 92 14.17 -18.62 13.49
CA PHE A 92 14.43 -18.11 14.84
C PHE A 92 13.46 -18.73 15.87
N CYS A 93 12.17 -18.82 15.55
CA CYS A 93 11.19 -19.49 16.42
C CYS A 93 11.53 -20.96 16.63
N GLN A 94 11.97 -21.70 15.59
CA GLN A 94 12.35 -23.11 15.70
C GLN A 94 13.60 -23.30 16.58
N GLU A 95 14.59 -22.42 16.42
CA GLU A 95 15.78 -22.42 17.26
C GLU A 95 15.45 -22.14 18.73
N CYS A 96 14.60 -21.13 19.00
CA CYS A 96 14.16 -20.82 20.35
C CYS A 96 13.32 -21.97 20.96
N ASP A 97 12.48 -22.62 20.17
CA ASP A 97 11.66 -23.76 20.60
C ASP A 97 12.54 -24.94 21.00
N SER A 98 13.55 -25.27 20.19
CA SER A 98 14.52 -26.34 20.50
C SER A 98 15.35 -26.08 21.77
N GLN A 99 15.42 -24.81 22.21
CA GLN A 99 16.15 -24.37 23.40
C GLN A 99 15.21 -24.02 24.57
N GLU A 100 13.91 -24.35 24.47
CA GLU A 100 12.89 -24.02 25.47
C GLU A 100 12.80 -22.52 25.80
N ARG A 101 13.11 -21.66 24.81
CA ARG A 101 13.11 -20.19 24.97
C ARG A 101 12.03 -19.49 24.11
N LEU A 102 11.11 -20.26 23.53
CA LEU A 102 10.00 -19.73 22.78
C LEU A 102 8.77 -19.58 23.67
N ALA A 103 8.27 -18.35 23.79
CA ALA A 103 6.95 -18.09 24.36
C ALA A 103 5.97 -17.76 23.23
N THR A 104 4.79 -18.34 23.24
CA THR A 104 3.72 -18.07 22.29
C THR A 104 2.57 -17.35 22.97
N MET A 105 2.05 -16.30 22.32
CA MET A 105 0.80 -15.65 22.73
C MET A 105 -0.32 -16.20 21.85
N ASP A 106 -1.16 -17.06 22.43
CA ASP A 106 -2.26 -17.74 21.76
C ASP A 106 -3.63 -17.20 22.15
N GLN A 107 -3.69 -16.25 23.08
CA GLN A 107 -4.92 -15.59 23.51
C GLN A 107 -5.05 -14.19 22.88
N ALA A 108 -6.27 -13.87 22.43
CA ALA A 108 -6.58 -12.56 21.85
C ALA A 108 -7.88 -11.99 22.42
N GLY A 109 -7.80 -10.84 23.08
CA GLY A 109 -8.94 -10.12 23.64
C GLY A 109 -9.66 -9.18 22.67
N ARG A 110 -9.13 -8.95 21.45
CA ARG A 110 -9.65 -7.96 20.50
C ARG A 110 -11.04 -8.30 19.98
N SER A 111 -11.24 -9.51 19.49
CA SER A 111 -12.41 -9.90 18.69
C SER A 111 -13.38 -10.77 19.47
N SER A 112 -14.65 -10.75 19.11
CA SER A 112 -15.66 -11.68 19.61
C SER A 112 -15.29 -13.13 19.26
N ARG A 113 -15.75 -14.09 20.05
CA ARG A 113 -15.40 -15.50 19.91
C ARG A 113 -15.67 -16.06 18.51
N ILE A 114 -16.84 -15.75 17.93
CA ILE A 114 -17.20 -16.25 16.60
C ILE A 114 -16.25 -15.75 15.50
N ILE A 115 -15.72 -14.52 15.61
CA ILE A 115 -14.73 -13.97 14.67
C ILE A 115 -13.40 -14.71 14.82
N ILE A 116 -12.97 -15.00 16.05
CA ILE A 116 -11.76 -15.78 16.32
C ILE A 116 -11.89 -17.19 15.72
N GLU A 117 -13.02 -17.86 15.94
CA GLU A 117 -13.28 -19.19 15.39
C GLU A 117 -13.27 -19.19 13.86
N THR A 118 -13.89 -18.17 13.24
CA THR A 118 -13.92 -18.00 11.78
C THR A 118 -12.52 -17.79 11.21
N ALA A 119 -11.68 -17.00 11.88
CA ALA A 119 -10.29 -16.76 11.47
C ALA A 119 -9.42 -18.02 11.63
N ASN A 120 -9.56 -18.75 12.73
CA ASN A 120 -8.88 -20.04 12.95
C ASN A 120 -9.26 -21.05 11.87
N PHE A 121 -10.55 -21.19 11.57
CA PHE A 121 -11.03 -22.08 10.50
C PHE A 121 -10.40 -21.72 9.16
N ALA A 122 -10.38 -20.44 8.79
CA ALA A 122 -9.78 -20.00 7.53
C ALA A 122 -8.30 -20.39 7.42
N LEU A 123 -7.53 -20.22 8.51
CA LEU A 123 -6.12 -20.60 8.59
C LEU A 123 -5.94 -22.12 8.45
N GLU A 124 -6.68 -22.91 9.21
CA GLU A 124 -6.62 -24.38 9.19
C GLU A 124 -7.04 -24.94 7.83
N TRP A 125 -8.10 -24.39 7.24
CA TRP A 125 -8.61 -24.81 5.94
C TRP A 125 -7.58 -24.57 4.82
N VAL A 126 -6.93 -23.39 4.81
CA VAL A 126 -5.89 -23.07 3.80
C VAL A 126 -4.71 -24.03 3.95
N ASN A 127 -4.24 -24.29 5.16
CA ASN A 127 -3.14 -25.25 5.38
C ASN A 127 -3.50 -26.67 4.93
N SER A 128 -4.72 -27.14 5.20
CA SER A 128 -5.18 -28.47 4.76
C SER A 128 -5.31 -28.56 3.25
N LEU A 129 -5.73 -27.49 2.57
CA LEU A 129 -5.74 -27.41 1.10
C LEU A 129 -4.33 -27.59 0.50
N TYR A 130 -3.32 -26.98 1.12
CA TYR A 130 -1.93 -27.10 0.67
C TYR A 130 -1.38 -28.51 0.91
N GLN A 131 -1.63 -29.10 2.08
CA GLN A 131 -1.23 -30.47 2.39
C GLN A 131 -1.85 -31.50 1.44
N SER A 132 -3.12 -31.34 1.09
CA SER A 132 -3.82 -32.22 0.15
C SER A 132 -3.22 -32.16 -1.26
N ARG A 133 -2.83 -30.97 -1.72
CA ARG A 133 -2.16 -30.79 -3.02
C ARG A 133 -0.77 -31.41 -3.05
N GLN A 134 -0.01 -31.32 -1.96
CA GLN A 134 1.30 -31.95 -1.84
C GLN A 134 1.20 -33.50 -1.92
N LYS A 135 0.22 -34.09 -1.26
CA LYS A 135 -0.01 -35.54 -1.31
C LYS A 135 -0.38 -36.06 -2.70
N GLN A 136 -1.10 -35.23 -3.50
CA GLN A 136 -1.48 -35.59 -4.87
C GLN A 136 -0.33 -35.46 -5.88
N SER A 137 0.64 -34.60 -5.63
CA SER A 137 1.82 -34.41 -6.50
C SER A 137 2.95 -35.42 -6.23
N SER A 138 2.93 -36.13 -5.11
CA SER A 138 3.86 -37.21 -4.77
C SER A 138 3.33 -38.56 -5.28
N SER A 139 3.32 -38.77 -6.62
CA SER A 139 3.23 -40.13 -7.17
C SER A 139 4.55 -40.86 -6.89
N PRO A 140 4.52 -42.20 -6.62
CA PRO A 140 5.70 -42.95 -6.23
C PRO A 140 6.65 -43.14 -7.41
N SER A 141 7.64 -42.27 -7.52
CA SER A 141 8.84 -42.53 -8.30
C SER A 141 9.89 -43.13 -7.36
N PRO A 142 10.71 -44.11 -7.82
CA PRO A 142 11.68 -44.76 -6.96
C PRO A 142 12.72 -43.78 -6.42
N PRO A 143 13.23 -44.00 -5.20
CA PRO A 143 14.15 -43.08 -4.54
C PRO A 143 15.50 -43.08 -5.26
N SER A 144 15.75 -42.07 -6.09
CA SER A 144 17.10 -41.72 -6.47
C SER A 144 17.66 -40.78 -5.40
N SER A 145 18.64 -41.28 -4.68
CA SER A 145 19.42 -40.60 -3.67
C SER A 145 20.11 -39.37 -4.25
N THR A 146 19.52 -38.19 -4.04
CA THR A 146 20.25 -36.89 -3.97
C THR A 146 19.23 -35.80 -3.60
N SER A 147 19.45 -35.17 -2.45
CA SER A 147 18.91 -33.88 -1.98
C SER A 147 17.52 -33.51 -2.50
N SER A 148 16.48 -33.79 -1.71
CA SER A 148 15.09 -33.38 -1.94
C SER A 148 14.99 -31.85 -2.12
N PRO A 149 14.29 -31.37 -3.17
CA PRO A 149 13.90 -29.98 -3.20
C PRO A 149 13.03 -29.71 -1.97
N SER A 150 13.34 -28.65 -1.23
CA SER A 150 12.62 -28.25 -0.03
C SER A 150 11.12 -28.18 -0.33
N SER A 151 10.33 -29.03 0.33
CA SER A 151 8.87 -29.03 0.18
C SER A 151 8.36 -27.61 0.42
N PRO A 152 7.44 -27.08 -0.42
CA PRO A 152 6.96 -25.71 -0.26
C PRO A 152 6.36 -25.55 1.13
N SER A 153 6.84 -24.55 1.88
CA SER A 153 6.39 -24.28 3.24
C SER A 153 4.90 -23.96 3.25
N LEU A 154 4.18 -24.42 4.29
CA LEU A 154 2.77 -24.11 4.49
C LEU A 154 2.55 -22.58 4.51
N PRO A 155 1.42 -22.08 3.98
CA PRO A 155 1.06 -20.67 4.01
C PRO A 155 1.07 -20.06 5.40
N PHE A 156 0.57 -20.81 6.38
CA PHE A 156 0.52 -20.41 7.78
C PHE A 156 1.33 -21.34 8.67
N ARG A 157 1.99 -20.76 9.69
CA ARG A 157 2.40 -21.54 10.85
C ARG A 157 1.13 -21.97 11.58
N TYR A 158 1.05 -23.24 11.98
CA TYR A 158 -0.08 -23.69 12.79
C TYR A 158 -0.10 -22.90 14.11
N GLN A 159 -1.21 -22.24 14.36
CA GLN A 159 -1.49 -21.47 15.56
C GLN A 159 -3.01 -21.39 15.70
N ARG A 160 -3.52 -21.76 16.86
CA ARG A 160 -4.93 -21.59 17.21
C ARG A 160 -5.02 -20.46 18.21
N ILE A 161 -5.76 -19.42 17.87
CA ILE A 161 -6.01 -18.28 18.74
C ILE A 161 -7.23 -18.59 19.61
N LEU A 162 -7.10 -18.36 20.90
CA LEU A 162 -8.17 -18.54 21.89
C LEU A 162 -8.66 -17.18 22.39
N PRO A 163 -9.92 -17.07 22.82
CA PRO A 163 -10.36 -15.93 23.60
C PRO A 163 -9.57 -15.85 24.91
N VAL A 164 -9.42 -14.65 25.47
CA VAL A 164 -8.80 -14.50 26.79
C VAL A 164 -9.69 -15.06 27.89
N ASP A 165 -9.07 -15.38 29.02
CA ASP A 165 -9.79 -15.86 30.19
C ASP A 165 -10.67 -14.77 30.80
N ALA A 166 -11.72 -15.16 31.53
CA ALA A 166 -12.65 -14.25 32.17
C ALA A 166 -12.00 -13.30 33.19
N ASN A 167 -10.83 -13.66 33.72
CA ASN A 167 -10.05 -12.86 34.69
C ASN A 167 -8.94 -12.02 34.04
N ASP A 168 -8.88 -11.97 32.70
CA ASP A 168 -7.88 -11.17 32.00
C ASP A 168 -8.07 -9.67 32.32
N PRO A 169 -7.02 -8.94 32.68
CA PRO A 169 -7.12 -7.53 33.06
C PRO A 169 -7.44 -6.58 31.90
N GLN A 170 -7.45 -7.06 30.65
CA GLN A 170 -7.74 -6.25 29.49
C GLN A 170 -9.19 -5.74 29.52
N PRO A 171 -9.43 -4.42 29.54
CA PRO A 171 -10.78 -3.89 29.54
C PRO A 171 -11.50 -4.22 28.22
N ASN A 172 -12.77 -4.64 28.33
CA ASN A 172 -13.61 -4.99 27.19
C ASN A 172 -13.06 -6.11 26.28
N ALA A 173 -12.30 -7.04 26.85
CA ALA A 173 -11.78 -8.19 26.13
C ALA A 173 -12.92 -9.06 25.55
N ASN A 174 -12.72 -9.52 24.33
CA ASN A 174 -13.68 -10.32 23.56
C ASN A 174 -15.11 -9.72 23.60
N PRO A 175 -15.30 -8.52 23.04
CA PRO A 175 -16.57 -7.80 23.14
C PRO A 175 -17.72 -8.63 22.56
N ALA A 176 -18.94 -8.35 23.04
CA ALA A 176 -20.13 -9.01 22.54
C ALA A 176 -20.29 -8.79 21.02
N ALA A 177 -20.62 -9.87 20.33
CA ALA A 177 -20.89 -9.82 18.89
C ALA A 177 -22.12 -8.95 18.60
N VAL A 178 -22.09 -8.25 17.47
CA VAL A 178 -23.24 -7.51 16.94
C VAL A 178 -23.91 -8.37 15.86
N GLY A 179 -25.22 -8.49 15.91
CA GLY A 179 -25.96 -9.40 15.05
C GLY A 179 -25.51 -10.86 15.28
N ARG A 180 -25.05 -11.52 14.22
CA ARG A 180 -24.47 -12.86 14.31
C ARG A 180 -22.96 -12.87 14.58
N GLY A 181 -22.34 -11.69 14.66
CA GLY A 181 -20.89 -11.50 14.77
C GLY A 181 -20.13 -11.80 13.48
N VAL A 182 -20.57 -12.78 12.69
CA VAL A 182 -20.13 -13.05 11.32
C VAL A 182 -21.36 -13.14 10.44
N GLU A 183 -21.38 -12.41 9.33
CA GLU A 183 -22.48 -12.38 8.38
C GLU A 183 -21.94 -12.64 6.97
N ILE A 184 -22.47 -13.65 6.27
CA ILE A 184 -22.00 -14.12 4.97
C ILE A 184 -23.09 -13.92 3.91
N TYR A 185 -22.82 -13.10 2.91
CA TYR A 185 -23.77 -12.74 1.86
C TYR A 185 -23.30 -13.20 0.48
N THR A 186 -24.23 -13.64 -0.35
CA THR A 186 -24.00 -13.97 -1.76
C THR A 186 -24.91 -13.12 -2.65
N PRO A 187 -24.58 -11.81 -2.84
CA PRO A 187 -25.37 -10.92 -3.66
C PRO A 187 -25.44 -11.36 -5.12
N LYS A 188 -26.44 -10.88 -5.87
CA LYS A 188 -26.54 -11.13 -7.30
C LYS A 188 -25.38 -10.50 -8.06
N ASP A 189 -25.09 -9.23 -7.76
CA ASP A 189 -24.05 -8.43 -8.39
C ASP A 189 -23.44 -7.41 -7.42
N ILE A 190 -22.51 -6.61 -7.90
CA ILE A 190 -21.83 -5.60 -7.08
C ILE A 190 -22.77 -4.47 -6.63
N HIS A 191 -23.82 -4.14 -7.40
CA HIS A 191 -24.79 -3.10 -7.01
C HIS A 191 -25.67 -3.61 -5.86
N ASN A 192 -26.13 -4.85 -5.93
CA ASN A 192 -26.83 -5.49 -4.82
C ASN A 192 -25.91 -5.67 -3.59
N THR A 193 -24.59 -5.82 -3.80
CA THR A 193 -23.61 -5.75 -2.69
C THR A 193 -23.66 -4.40 -1.98
N VAL A 194 -23.70 -3.30 -2.75
CA VAL A 194 -23.79 -1.93 -2.18
C VAL A 194 -25.10 -1.72 -1.44
N GLU A 195 -26.23 -2.20 -1.97
CA GLU A 195 -27.53 -2.11 -1.30
C GLU A 195 -27.53 -2.81 0.08
N LEU A 196 -27.05 -4.06 0.14
CA LEU A 196 -26.98 -4.84 1.37
C LEU A 196 -26.01 -4.22 2.37
N LEU A 197 -24.86 -3.75 1.89
CA LEU A 197 -23.85 -3.07 2.68
C LEU A 197 -24.40 -1.76 3.26
N SER A 198 -25.04 -0.93 2.44
CA SER A 198 -25.64 0.34 2.84
C SER A 198 -26.71 0.14 3.91
N LYS A 199 -27.60 -0.84 3.71
CA LYS A 199 -28.63 -1.17 4.70
C LYS A 199 -27.99 -1.54 6.04
N ARG A 200 -26.94 -2.39 6.02
CA ARG A 200 -26.28 -2.82 7.23
C ARG A 200 -25.52 -1.69 7.93
N ILE A 201 -24.90 -0.81 7.16
CA ILE A 201 -24.22 0.38 7.70
C ILE A 201 -25.23 1.30 8.39
N ILE A 202 -26.37 1.61 7.76
CA ILE A 202 -27.42 2.45 8.37
C ILE A 202 -27.94 1.85 9.69
N GLU A 203 -28.12 0.54 9.75
CA GLU A 203 -28.54 -0.15 10.99
C GLU A 203 -27.49 -0.03 12.12
N LEU A 204 -26.19 0.06 11.76
CA LEU A 204 -25.08 0.15 12.72
C LEU A 204 -24.78 1.59 13.17
N PHE A 205 -25.24 2.58 12.41
CA PHE A 205 -25.04 4.01 12.67
C PHE A 205 -26.39 4.73 12.81
N PRO A 206 -27.19 4.40 13.84
CA PRO A 206 -28.45 5.10 14.08
C PRO A 206 -28.19 6.58 14.42
N GLU A 207 -29.02 7.47 13.86
CA GLU A 207 -28.87 8.93 14.00
C GLU A 207 -28.97 9.42 15.45
N ASP A 208 -29.75 8.70 16.27
CA ASP A 208 -30.00 9.08 17.68
C ASP A 208 -28.89 8.61 18.65
N SER A 209 -27.84 7.94 18.17
CA SER A 209 -26.76 7.44 19.01
C SER A 209 -25.55 8.35 18.96
N GLU A 210 -25.13 8.87 20.10
CA GLU A 210 -23.88 9.64 20.20
C GLU A 210 -22.61 8.79 20.08
N ASP A 211 -22.72 7.49 20.31
CA ASP A 211 -21.59 6.55 20.32
C ASP A 211 -21.82 5.33 19.43
N ASN A 212 -21.88 5.54 18.14
CA ASN A 212 -21.80 4.48 17.16
C ASN A 212 -20.34 3.99 17.06
N GLY A 213 -20.10 2.70 16.98
CA GLY A 213 -18.77 2.14 16.87
C GLY A 213 -17.96 2.68 15.66
N SER A 214 -16.77 2.18 15.50
CA SER A 214 -15.94 2.42 14.31
C SER A 214 -16.20 1.36 13.23
N ALA A 215 -16.22 1.74 11.95
CA ALA A 215 -16.42 0.80 10.85
C ALA A 215 -15.39 0.96 9.74
N ALA A 216 -15.01 -0.16 9.11
CA ALA A 216 -14.17 -0.14 7.93
C ALA A 216 -14.67 -1.08 6.83
N ILE A 217 -14.54 -0.61 5.59
CA ILE A 217 -14.66 -1.44 4.40
C ILE A 217 -13.24 -1.70 3.90
N LEU A 218 -12.81 -2.96 3.95
CA LEU A 218 -11.49 -3.36 3.53
C LEU A 218 -11.54 -3.92 2.12
N VAL A 219 -10.86 -3.27 1.19
CA VAL A 219 -10.81 -3.64 -0.22
C VAL A 219 -9.44 -4.18 -0.60
N ARG A 220 -9.38 -5.02 -1.66
CA ARG A 220 -8.11 -5.54 -2.16
C ARG A 220 -7.35 -4.51 -3.01
N GLU A 221 -8.07 -3.69 -3.75
CA GLU A 221 -7.53 -2.71 -4.68
C GLU A 221 -8.14 -1.32 -4.44
N ASN A 222 -7.32 -0.28 -4.60
CA ASN A 222 -7.79 1.10 -4.48
C ASN A 222 -8.96 1.45 -5.43
N ARG A 223 -9.00 0.84 -6.63
CA ARG A 223 -10.10 1.07 -7.59
C ARG A 223 -11.45 0.62 -7.05
N GLN A 224 -11.47 -0.45 -6.25
CA GLN A 224 -12.68 -0.89 -5.54
C GLN A 224 -13.12 0.14 -4.51
N GLY A 225 -12.16 0.66 -3.73
CA GLY A 225 -12.43 1.71 -2.75
C GLY A 225 -13.02 2.96 -3.38
N ASN A 226 -12.42 3.46 -4.45
CA ASN A 226 -12.91 4.63 -5.16
C ASN A 226 -14.33 4.43 -5.71
N TRP A 227 -14.60 3.27 -6.31
CA TRP A 227 -15.93 2.97 -6.81
C TRP A 227 -16.96 2.90 -5.66
N LEU A 228 -16.63 2.21 -4.57
CA LEU A 228 -17.48 2.15 -3.37
C LEU A 228 -17.71 3.52 -2.74
N SER A 229 -16.67 4.33 -2.64
CA SER A 229 -16.76 5.70 -2.11
C SER A 229 -17.78 6.52 -2.89
N GLN A 230 -17.76 6.45 -4.23
CA GLN A 230 -18.73 7.14 -5.08
C GLN A 230 -20.15 6.64 -4.85
N GLN A 231 -20.36 5.33 -4.68
CA GLN A 231 -21.68 4.76 -4.45
C GLN A 231 -22.24 5.07 -3.06
N LEU A 232 -21.38 5.04 -2.02
CA LEU A 232 -21.80 5.22 -0.63
C LEU A 232 -21.89 6.68 -0.20
N ARG A 233 -21.17 7.59 -0.84
CA ARG A 233 -21.13 9.02 -0.45
C ARG A 233 -22.51 9.68 -0.37
N PRO A 234 -23.44 9.50 -1.33
CA PRO A 234 -24.80 10.07 -1.21
C PRO A 234 -25.56 9.52 0.00
N ILE A 235 -25.44 8.21 0.24
CA ILE A 235 -26.13 7.49 1.32
C ILE A 235 -25.58 7.94 2.68
N CYS A 236 -24.24 7.97 2.82
CA CYS A 236 -23.60 8.42 4.05
C CYS A 236 -23.96 9.88 4.37
N LYS A 237 -24.02 10.74 3.34
CA LYS A 237 -24.44 12.14 3.50
C LYS A 237 -25.89 12.25 3.97
N GLN A 238 -26.80 11.43 3.42
CA GLN A 238 -28.21 11.41 3.79
C GLN A 238 -28.42 11.02 5.25
N HIS A 239 -27.62 10.07 5.78
CA HIS A 239 -27.71 9.54 7.14
C HIS A 239 -26.66 10.13 8.10
N ASN A 240 -26.04 11.25 7.73
CA ASN A 240 -25.04 11.95 8.53
C ASN A 240 -23.88 11.07 9.03
N ILE A 241 -23.48 10.06 8.22
CA ILE A 241 -22.35 9.17 8.50
C ILE A 241 -21.08 9.77 7.91
N LEU A 242 -20.04 9.91 8.71
CA LEU A 242 -18.74 10.42 8.26
C LEU A 242 -18.05 9.33 7.40
N LEU A 243 -17.92 9.57 6.09
CA LEU A 243 -17.21 8.69 5.17
C LEU A 243 -15.77 9.18 4.97
N TYR A 244 -14.79 8.32 5.27
CA TYR A 244 -13.37 8.57 5.09
C TYR A 244 -12.77 7.58 4.07
N ASP A 245 -12.42 8.05 2.88
CA ASP A 245 -11.75 7.26 1.84
C ASP A 245 -10.24 7.50 1.89
N VAL A 246 -9.51 6.55 2.46
CA VAL A 246 -8.03 6.59 2.57
C VAL A 246 -7.37 6.64 1.18
N GLY A 247 -7.97 5.96 0.19
CA GLY A 247 -7.46 5.94 -1.18
C GLY A 247 -7.58 7.29 -1.89
N GLU A 248 -8.59 8.09 -1.59
CA GLU A 248 -8.78 9.43 -2.15
C GLU A 248 -7.96 10.47 -1.38
N GLN A 249 -7.99 10.41 -0.05
CA GLN A 249 -7.38 11.43 0.80
C GLN A 249 -5.85 11.30 0.92
N ASP A 250 -5.32 10.08 0.93
CA ASP A 250 -3.88 9.85 1.02
C ASP A 250 -3.16 9.89 -0.34
N ARG A 251 -3.90 9.85 -1.47
CA ARG A 251 -3.28 9.88 -2.81
C ARG A 251 -2.81 11.25 -3.23
N HIS A 252 -3.48 12.27 -2.79
CA HIS A 252 -3.19 13.64 -3.15
C HIS A 252 -2.65 14.38 -1.94
N SER A 253 -1.36 14.16 -1.66
CA SER A 253 -0.68 15.14 -0.87
C SER A 253 -0.73 16.45 -1.65
N HIS A 254 -1.44 17.45 -1.12
CA HIS A 254 -1.43 18.81 -1.65
C HIS A 254 -0.04 19.47 -1.52
N VAL A 255 0.86 18.87 -0.74
CA VAL A 255 2.21 19.39 -0.47
C VAL A 255 3.02 19.60 -1.76
N PRO A 256 3.14 18.64 -2.71
CA PRO A 256 3.87 18.89 -3.96
C PRO A 256 3.27 19.99 -4.82
N GLU A 257 1.93 20.06 -4.92
CA GLU A 257 1.24 21.09 -5.71
C GLU A 257 1.41 22.48 -5.10
N GLU A 258 1.25 22.62 -3.79
CA GLU A 258 1.39 23.89 -3.09
C GLU A 258 2.84 24.38 -3.12
N ILE A 259 3.82 23.51 -2.92
CA ILE A 259 5.25 23.85 -3.05
C ILE A 259 5.58 24.21 -4.50
N LEU A 260 5.05 23.51 -5.50
CA LEU A 260 5.24 23.84 -6.90
C LEU A 260 4.71 25.24 -7.23
N ALA A 261 3.50 25.58 -6.80
CA ALA A 261 2.91 26.89 -7.04
C ALA A 261 3.75 28.02 -6.45
N VAL A 262 4.25 27.85 -5.22
CA VAL A 262 5.10 28.84 -4.56
C VAL A 262 6.48 28.93 -5.22
N LEU A 263 7.10 27.82 -5.60
CA LEU A 263 8.40 27.82 -6.30
C LEU A 263 8.31 28.42 -7.70
N GLN A 264 7.22 28.18 -8.44
CA GLN A 264 6.98 28.82 -9.74
C GLN A 264 6.85 30.34 -9.60
N PHE A 265 6.18 30.82 -8.56
CA PHE A 265 6.14 32.24 -8.23
C PHE A 265 7.55 32.76 -7.88
N CYS A 266 8.32 32.05 -7.06
CA CYS A 266 9.70 32.48 -6.74
C CYS A 266 10.63 32.49 -7.94
N ASP A 267 10.41 31.68 -8.98
CA ASP A 267 11.17 31.66 -10.21
C ASP A 267 10.76 32.81 -11.16
N ARG A 268 9.47 33.10 -11.23
CA ARG A 268 8.88 34.11 -12.13
C ARG A 268 7.88 35.01 -11.40
N PRO A 269 8.35 35.92 -10.53
CA PRO A 269 7.47 36.74 -9.68
C PRO A 269 6.62 37.74 -10.47
N HIS A 270 7.02 38.09 -11.70
CA HIS A 270 6.27 38.98 -12.58
C HIS A 270 5.15 38.29 -13.37
N SER A 271 4.99 36.97 -13.25
CA SER A 271 3.91 36.23 -13.90
C SER A 271 2.61 36.36 -13.11
N PRO A 272 1.54 36.94 -13.70
CA PRO A 272 0.23 37.03 -13.05
C PRO A 272 -0.31 35.67 -12.63
N ASP A 273 -0.14 34.65 -13.47
CA ASP A 273 -0.65 33.31 -13.22
C ASP A 273 0.05 32.64 -12.01
N PHE A 274 1.39 32.76 -11.94
CA PHE A 274 2.14 32.16 -10.83
C PHE A 274 1.93 32.90 -9.52
N LEU A 275 1.84 34.22 -9.55
CA LEU A 275 1.48 35.01 -8.37
C LEU A 275 0.08 34.64 -7.88
N LYS A 276 -0.89 34.57 -8.79
CA LYS A 276 -2.26 34.16 -8.44
C LYS A 276 -2.30 32.75 -7.82
N ALA A 277 -1.55 31.80 -8.39
CA ALA A 277 -1.47 30.44 -7.86
C ALA A 277 -0.88 30.43 -6.44
N ALA A 278 0.22 31.13 -6.20
CA ALA A 278 0.84 31.26 -4.89
C ALA A 278 -0.10 31.92 -3.86
N LEU A 279 -0.72 33.05 -4.22
CA LEU A 279 -1.72 33.71 -3.36
C LEU A 279 -2.90 32.78 -3.05
N GLY A 280 -3.33 31.96 -4.02
CA GLY A 280 -4.37 30.94 -3.82
C GLY A 280 -3.99 29.92 -2.75
N VAL A 281 -2.73 29.47 -2.71
CA VAL A 281 -2.20 28.61 -1.65
C VAL A 281 -2.25 29.33 -0.30
N LEU A 282 -1.80 30.58 -0.23
CA LEU A 282 -1.78 31.34 1.02
C LEU A 282 -3.19 31.57 1.61
N VAL A 283 -4.19 31.86 0.76
CA VAL A 283 -5.60 32.00 1.18
C VAL A 283 -6.16 30.64 1.65
N LYS A 284 -5.91 29.58 0.88
CA LYS A 284 -6.33 28.20 1.25
C LYS A 284 -5.77 27.80 2.61
N ARG A 285 -4.55 28.19 2.93
CA ARG A 285 -3.85 27.96 4.19
C ARG A 285 -4.24 28.96 5.30
N ARG A 286 -5.07 29.95 5.01
CA ARG A 286 -5.47 31.02 5.95
C ARG A 286 -4.28 31.85 6.47
N LEU A 287 -3.21 31.92 5.71
CA LEU A 287 -2.03 32.76 6.03
C LEU A 287 -2.28 34.23 5.68
N ILE A 288 -3.14 34.46 4.70
CA ILE A 288 -3.64 35.77 4.31
C ILE A 288 -5.17 35.76 4.24
N GLU A 289 -5.78 36.93 4.37
CA GLU A 289 -7.24 37.07 4.27
C GLU A 289 -7.71 36.84 2.82
N PRO A 290 -8.93 36.30 2.61
CA PRO A 290 -9.52 36.17 1.27
C PRO A 290 -9.64 37.56 0.60
N GLN A 291 -9.16 37.67 -0.64
CA GLN A 291 -9.11 38.90 -1.43
C GLN A 291 -9.39 38.59 -2.91
N ASP A 292 -9.59 39.63 -3.72
CA ASP A 292 -9.65 39.45 -5.18
C ASP A 292 -8.25 39.14 -5.74
N LEU A 293 -7.91 37.86 -5.86
CA LEU A 293 -6.62 37.41 -6.36
C LEU A 293 -6.36 37.81 -7.82
N ASN A 294 -7.40 38.04 -8.64
CA ASN A 294 -7.25 38.47 -10.01
C ASN A 294 -6.78 39.95 -10.04
N ALA A 295 -7.40 40.77 -9.21
CA ALA A 295 -6.99 42.18 -9.11
C ALA A 295 -5.55 42.30 -8.60
N LEU A 296 -5.16 41.57 -7.56
CA LEU A 296 -3.80 41.59 -7.00
C LEU A 296 -2.74 41.07 -8.01
N ALA A 297 -3.06 40.01 -8.74
CA ALA A 297 -2.14 39.42 -9.69
C ALA A 297 -2.07 40.14 -11.04
N SER A 298 -2.98 41.05 -11.35
CA SER A 298 -3.00 41.77 -12.63
C SER A 298 -1.74 42.62 -12.88
N LEU A 299 -1.21 43.23 -11.81
CA LEU A 299 0.00 44.05 -11.82
C LEU A 299 0.97 43.59 -10.72
N PRO A 300 1.71 42.49 -10.93
CA PRO A 300 2.56 41.89 -9.89
C PRO A 300 3.59 42.87 -9.30
N GLU A 301 4.15 43.74 -10.11
CA GLU A 301 5.15 44.73 -9.67
C GLU A 301 4.56 45.77 -8.72
N GLU A 302 3.37 46.28 -9.03
CA GLU A 302 2.67 47.25 -8.16
C GLU A 302 2.20 46.61 -6.87
N PHE A 303 1.80 45.33 -6.92
CA PHE A 303 1.43 44.58 -5.74
C PHE A 303 2.63 44.32 -4.82
N LEU A 304 3.74 43.85 -5.40
CA LEU A 304 4.95 43.49 -4.62
C LEU A 304 5.74 44.71 -4.16
N TYR A 305 5.86 45.73 -5.02
CA TYR A 305 6.68 46.91 -4.78
C TYR A 305 5.92 48.20 -5.16
N PRO A 306 4.91 48.56 -4.31
CA PRO A 306 4.07 49.74 -4.61
C PRO A 306 4.91 51.01 -4.72
N SER A 307 4.64 51.78 -5.75
CA SER A 307 5.26 53.10 -5.92
C SER A 307 4.85 54.05 -4.77
N PRO A 308 5.71 54.97 -4.33
CA PRO A 308 5.33 56.00 -3.34
C PRO A 308 4.15 56.86 -3.77
N LEU A 309 3.84 56.90 -5.08
CA LEU A 309 2.71 57.64 -5.64
C LEU A 309 1.45 56.79 -5.85
N ALA A 310 1.55 55.47 -5.60
CA ALA A 310 0.40 54.57 -5.70
C ALA A 310 -0.61 54.79 -4.53
N PRO A 311 -1.89 54.51 -4.75
CA PRO A 311 -2.87 54.52 -3.66
C PRO A 311 -2.41 53.63 -2.51
N LEU A 312 -2.70 54.04 -1.26
CA LEU A 312 -2.36 53.26 -0.08
C LEU A 312 -3.03 51.88 -0.16
N GLN A 313 -2.22 50.84 -0.10
CA GLN A 313 -2.70 49.46 -0.01
C GLN A 313 -3.41 49.25 1.33
N THR A 314 -4.47 48.44 1.33
CA THR A 314 -5.11 47.99 2.58
C THR A 314 -4.14 47.14 3.41
N GLU A 315 -4.32 47.07 4.69
CA GLU A 315 -3.45 46.30 5.58
C GLU A 315 -3.39 44.79 5.17
N ALA A 316 -4.51 44.26 4.69
CA ALA A 316 -4.60 42.89 4.19
C ALA A 316 -3.75 42.67 2.92
N VAL A 317 -3.78 43.64 1.97
CA VAL A 317 -2.95 43.60 0.74
C VAL A 317 -1.47 43.74 1.10
N LYS A 318 -1.14 44.64 2.01
CA LYS A 318 0.24 44.87 2.46
C LYS A 318 0.81 43.59 3.12
N LYS A 319 0.05 42.97 4.02
CA LYS A 319 0.45 41.70 4.65
C LYS A 319 0.68 40.59 3.64
N ALA A 320 -0.16 40.46 2.62
CA ALA A 320 0.01 39.50 1.54
C ALA A 320 1.28 39.81 0.73
N GLY A 321 1.55 41.09 0.41
CA GLY A 321 2.75 41.54 -0.27
C GLY A 321 4.03 41.29 0.55
N ASP A 322 3.99 41.54 1.87
CA ASP A 322 5.12 41.25 2.78
C ASP A 322 5.45 39.74 2.77
N PHE A 323 4.44 38.90 2.85
CA PHE A 323 4.63 37.44 2.79
C PHE A 323 5.27 37.00 1.48
N CYS A 324 4.81 37.51 0.35
CA CYS A 324 5.38 37.22 -0.96
C CYS A 324 6.84 37.72 -1.08
N ARG A 325 7.17 38.90 -0.54
CA ARG A 325 8.53 39.40 -0.51
C ARG A 325 9.47 38.55 0.35
N ASP A 326 8.99 38.04 1.50
CA ASP A 326 9.76 37.12 2.32
C ASP A 326 10.14 35.85 1.54
N LEU A 327 9.21 35.29 0.76
CA LEU A 327 9.49 34.12 -0.10
C LEU A 327 10.53 34.45 -1.18
N LEU A 328 10.46 35.64 -1.80
CA LEU A 328 11.43 36.08 -2.81
C LEU A 328 12.81 36.33 -2.19
N ASN A 329 12.89 36.92 -1.01
CA ASN A 329 14.14 37.10 -0.27
C ASN A 329 14.78 35.76 0.07
N ALA A 330 13.98 34.79 0.58
CA ALA A 330 14.46 33.45 0.85
C ALA A 330 15.01 32.75 -0.39
N ARG A 331 14.41 32.99 -1.58
CA ARG A 331 14.90 32.47 -2.85
C ARG A 331 16.30 32.99 -3.20
N LEU A 332 16.63 34.23 -2.82
CA LEU A 332 17.92 34.85 -3.04
C LEU A 332 18.99 34.46 -2.02
N GLU A 333 18.56 34.23 -0.77
CA GLU A 333 19.45 33.98 0.36
C GLU A 333 19.74 32.50 0.63
N LEU A 334 18.77 31.61 0.33
CA LEU A 334 18.90 30.19 0.66
C LEU A 334 19.38 29.35 -0.52
N PRO A 335 20.19 28.32 -0.24
CA PRO A 335 20.49 27.28 -1.23
C PRO A 335 19.20 26.58 -1.70
N LEU A 336 19.13 26.18 -2.96
CA LEU A 336 17.93 25.55 -3.54
C LEU A 336 17.44 24.32 -2.77
N TYR A 337 18.35 23.51 -2.23
CA TYR A 337 17.99 22.31 -1.46
C TYR A 337 17.28 22.59 -0.12
N GLN A 338 17.41 23.83 0.42
CA GLN A 338 16.72 24.25 1.65
C GLN A 338 15.40 24.95 1.38
N LEU A 339 15.15 25.37 0.14
CA LEU A 339 14.02 26.21 -0.19
C LEU A 339 12.69 25.49 0.01
N ILE A 340 12.62 24.17 -0.28
CA ILE A 340 11.40 23.37 -0.06
C ILE A 340 11.05 23.32 1.43
N SER A 341 12.01 23.00 2.28
CA SER A 341 11.79 22.93 3.74
C SER A 341 11.44 24.31 4.33
N PHE A 342 12.06 25.38 3.81
CA PHE A 342 11.71 26.75 4.21
C PHE A 342 10.26 27.10 3.83
N ILE A 343 9.85 26.82 2.58
CA ILE A 343 8.48 27.05 2.13
C ILE A 343 7.49 26.23 2.98
N ALA A 344 7.81 24.99 3.28
CA ALA A 344 6.97 24.13 4.14
C ALA A 344 6.74 24.76 5.53
N LEU A 345 7.78 25.31 6.13
CA LEU A 345 7.65 26.02 7.42
C LEU A 345 6.85 27.33 7.29
N LYS A 346 7.06 28.09 6.21
CA LYS A 346 6.30 29.33 5.96
C LYS A 346 4.81 29.08 5.66
N LEU A 347 4.49 27.93 5.06
CA LEU A 347 3.10 27.51 4.81
C LEU A 347 2.41 26.91 6.04
N ASP A 348 3.07 26.93 7.19
CA ASP A 348 2.57 26.39 8.48
C ASP A 348 2.10 24.94 8.36
N TYR A 349 2.94 24.11 7.74
CA TYR A 349 2.67 22.70 7.57
C TYR A 349 2.72 21.97 8.91
N GLN A 350 1.75 21.08 9.14
CA GLN A 350 1.73 20.21 10.31
C GLN A 350 2.77 19.07 10.16
N GLN A 351 3.02 18.33 11.23
CA GLN A 351 4.08 17.32 11.30
C GLN A 351 4.09 16.34 10.12
N ALA A 352 2.93 15.81 9.70
CA ALA A 352 2.81 14.90 8.57
C ALA A 352 3.13 15.58 7.22
N GLU A 353 2.71 16.82 7.06
CA GLU A 353 2.99 17.62 5.87
C GLU A 353 4.45 18.02 5.80
N LEU A 354 5.07 18.37 6.94
CA LEU A 354 6.51 18.64 7.03
C LEU A 354 7.33 17.41 6.65
N ALA A 355 7.02 16.24 7.22
CA ALA A 355 7.69 14.99 6.87
C ALA A 355 7.50 14.64 5.37
N THR A 356 6.34 14.98 4.80
CA THR A 356 6.06 14.81 3.36
C THR A 356 6.89 15.77 2.51
N ALA A 357 7.06 17.02 2.95
CA ALA A 357 7.90 18.02 2.28
C ALA A 357 9.39 17.64 2.35
N ASP A 358 9.86 17.08 3.45
CA ASP A 358 11.23 16.58 3.60
C ASP A 358 11.48 15.38 2.67
N LYS A 359 10.57 14.41 2.61
CA LYS A 359 10.61 13.30 1.65
C LYS A 359 10.61 13.78 0.19
N LEU A 360 9.83 14.83 -0.10
CA LEU A 360 9.80 15.47 -1.42
C LEU A 360 11.14 16.12 -1.75
N SER A 361 11.69 16.87 -0.82
CA SER A 361 12.99 17.52 -0.94
C SER A 361 14.12 16.52 -1.20
N GLU A 362 14.17 15.43 -0.42
CA GLU A 362 15.13 14.35 -0.59
C GLU A 362 15.02 13.70 -1.98
N ARG A 363 13.79 13.36 -2.41
CA ARG A 363 13.54 12.77 -3.73
C ARG A 363 13.99 13.67 -4.87
N ILE A 364 13.66 14.98 -4.79
CA ILE A 364 14.07 15.95 -5.80
C ILE A 364 15.59 16.05 -5.83
N ASN A 365 16.26 16.19 -4.68
CA ASN A 365 17.71 16.29 -4.58
C ASN A 365 18.42 15.07 -5.20
N HIS A 366 17.89 13.87 -5.01
CA HIS A 366 18.40 12.66 -5.66
C HIS A 366 18.22 12.68 -7.19
N GLN A 367 17.09 13.20 -7.69
CA GLN A 367 16.81 13.22 -9.14
C GLN A 367 17.55 14.32 -9.90
N ILE A 368 17.88 15.44 -9.23
CA ILE A 368 18.63 16.55 -9.82
C ILE A 368 20.14 16.47 -9.53
N ALA A 369 20.62 15.37 -8.96
CA ALA A 369 22.05 15.18 -8.67
C ALA A 369 22.89 15.42 -9.92
N GLY A 370 23.75 16.48 -9.88
CA GLY A 370 24.59 16.92 -11.01
C GLY A 370 24.13 18.20 -11.72
N ASP A 371 22.86 18.60 -11.62
CA ASP A 371 22.35 19.86 -12.16
C ASP A 371 21.38 20.51 -11.17
N ILE A 372 21.93 21.29 -10.24
CA ILE A 372 21.19 21.98 -9.19
C ILE A 372 20.70 23.33 -9.74
N SER A 373 19.77 23.30 -10.70
CA SER A 373 19.13 24.51 -11.23
C SER A 373 17.65 24.57 -10.84
N MET A 374 17.11 25.79 -10.72
CA MET A 374 15.68 26.01 -10.45
C MET A 374 14.80 25.38 -11.54
N GLY A 375 15.19 25.52 -12.81
CA GLY A 375 14.45 24.92 -13.92
C GLY A 375 14.36 23.39 -13.82
N LYS A 376 15.45 22.72 -13.42
CA LYS A 376 15.45 21.26 -13.22
C LYS A 376 14.62 20.86 -12.04
N MET A 377 14.70 21.59 -10.92
CA MET A 377 13.86 21.38 -9.74
C MET A 377 12.37 21.50 -10.09
N LEU A 378 11.96 22.58 -10.74
CA LEU A 378 10.57 22.79 -11.16
C LEU A 378 10.08 21.72 -12.14
N GLY A 379 10.92 21.31 -13.10
CA GLY A 379 10.62 20.23 -14.05
C GLY A 379 10.36 18.92 -13.32
N THR A 380 11.27 18.51 -12.43
CA THR A 380 11.13 17.29 -11.62
C THR A 380 9.89 17.33 -10.72
N LEU A 381 9.64 18.46 -10.07
CA LEU A 381 8.48 18.65 -9.20
C LEU A 381 7.17 18.61 -10.00
N SER A 382 7.14 19.21 -11.20
CA SER A 382 5.99 19.13 -12.10
C SER A 382 5.71 17.70 -12.57
N GLU A 383 6.75 16.88 -12.83
CA GLU A 383 6.60 15.47 -13.14
C GLU A 383 6.01 14.68 -11.94
N ILE A 384 6.45 15.00 -10.72
CA ILE A 384 5.92 14.38 -9.50
C ILE A 384 4.43 14.72 -9.34
N VAL A 385 4.05 15.98 -9.49
CA VAL A 385 2.66 16.45 -9.40
C VAL A 385 1.79 15.80 -10.48
N SER A 386 2.26 15.75 -11.73
CA SER A 386 1.50 15.15 -12.84
C SER A 386 1.38 13.64 -12.77
N SER A 387 2.31 12.94 -12.12
CA SER A 387 2.33 11.48 -12.04
C SER A 387 1.33 10.88 -11.03
N GLU A 388 0.65 11.70 -10.23
CA GLU A 388 -0.32 11.29 -9.18
C GLU A 388 0.20 10.19 -8.21
N ARG A 389 1.52 10.09 -8.00
CA ARG A 389 2.16 8.97 -7.28
C ARG A 389 2.99 9.38 -6.08
N PHE A 390 2.85 10.61 -5.61
CA PHE A 390 3.57 11.04 -4.41
C PHE A 390 2.75 10.74 -3.17
N GLU A 391 3.12 9.66 -2.47
CA GLU A 391 2.46 9.27 -1.22
C GLU A 391 2.96 10.13 -0.07
N PRO A 392 2.05 10.71 0.75
CA PRO A 392 2.43 11.42 1.97
C PRO A 392 3.17 10.50 2.94
N VAL A 393 3.89 11.10 3.87
CA VAL A 393 4.47 10.36 4.99
C VAL A 393 3.38 10.14 6.03
N ASP A 394 3.11 8.86 6.35
CA ASP A 394 2.22 8.50 7.43
C ASP A 394 2.93 8.80 8.76
N THR A 395 2.30 9.62 9.59
CA THR A 395 2.71 9.83 10.99
C THR A 395 1.86 8.96 11.91
N GLU A 396 2.31 8.73 13.14
CA GLU A 396 1.59 7.92 14.14
C GLU A 396 0.13 8.39 14.35
N ASP A 397 -0.17 9.68 14.13
CA ASP A 397 -1.53 10.23 14.20
C ASP A 397 -2.46 9.76 13.05
N SER A 398 -1.93 9.13 11.99
CA SER A 398 -2.76 8.62 10.88
C SER A 398 -3.65 7.46 11.31
N GLU A 399 -3.18 6.62 12.25
CA GLU A 399 -3.96 5.48 12.76
C GLU A 399 -5.23 5.95 13.48
N ALA A 400 -5.13 6.99 14.30
CA ALA A 400 -6.27 7.56 15.00
C ALA A 400 -7.32 8.16 14.05
N ARG A 401 -6.88 8.65 12.87
CA ARG A 401 -7.81 9.17 11.84
C ARG A 401 -8.61 8.08 11.17
N TYR A 402 -8.02 6.87 10.99
CA TYR A 402 -8.70 5.77 10.30
C TYR A 402 -9.68 5.00 11.18
N THR A 403 -9.52 5.05 12.50
CA THR A 403 -10.28 4.25 13.47
C THR A 403 -11.26 5.06 14.31
N ARG A 404 -11.59 6.29 13.90
CA ARG A 404 -12.52 7.17 14.63
C ARG A 404 -13.89 6.54 14.80
N ARG A 405 -14.49 6.75 15.96
CA ARG A 405 -15.90 6.41 16.20
C ARG A 405 -16.81 7.27 15.33
N ASN A 406 -18.00 6.78 15.03
CA ASN A 406 -18.96 7.43 14.13
C ASN A 406 -18.44 7.65 12.70
N GLN A 407 -17.42 6.89 12.30
CA GLN A 407 -16.79 6.98 10.97
C GLN A 407 -16.83 5.64 10.24
N LEU A 408 -17.16 5.70 8.96
CA LEU A 408 -16.98 4.61 8.01
C LEU A 408 -15.71 4.87 7.19
N THR A 409 -14.70 4.02 7.34
CA THR A 409 -13.41 4.15 6.65
C THR A 409 -13.34 3.16 5.49
N ILE A 410 -13.01 3.62 4.28
CA ILE A 410 -12.68 2.77 3.15
C ILE A 410 -11.16 2.72 3.02
N ILE A 411 -10.59 1.52 3.14
CA ILE A 411 -9.14 1.32 3.17
C ILE A 411 -8.75 -0.01 2.52
N THR A 412 -7.53 -0.12 2.01
CA THR A 412 -7.05 -1.41 1.49
C THR A 412 -6.68 -2.37 2.61
N MET A 413 -6.85 -3.68 2.37
CA MET A 413 -6.46 -4.73 3.33
C MET A 413 -5.00 -4.62 3.79
N HIS A 414 -4.09 -4.15 2.91
CA HIS A 414 -2.68 -3.94 3.26
C HIS A 414 -2.49 -2.80 4.27
N LYS A 415 -3.13 -1.66 4.03
CA LYS A 415 -3.06 -0.49 4.93
C LYS A 415 -3.81 -0.72 6.25
N ALA A 416 -4.74 -1.68 6.28
CA ALA A 416 -5.49 -2.06 7.49
C ALA A 416 -4.65 -2.85 8.51
N LYS A 417 -3.42 -3.27 8.16
CA LYS A 417 -2.54 -3.97 9.10
C LYS A 417 -2.17 -3.04 10.27
N GLY A 418 -2.31 -3.55 11.49
CA GLY A 418 -2.09 -2.78 12.74
C GLY A 418 -3.37 -2.16 13.30
N LEU A 419 -4.32 -1.83 12.44
CA LEU A 419 -5.59 -1.19 12.82
C LEU A 419 -6.65 -2.19 13.23
N ASP A 420 -7.72 -1.72 13.86
CA ASP A 420 -8.91 -2.52 14.16
C ASP A 420 -10.18 -1.64 14.30
N TRP A 421 -11.35 -2.23 14.02
CA TRP A 421 -12.64 -1.55 14.04
C TRP A 421 -13.70 -2.43 14.70
N ASP A 422 -14.74 -1.81 15.21
CA ASP A 422 -15.88 -2.54 15.75
C ASP A 422 -16.57 -3.36 14.66
N TYR A 423 -16.70 -2.81 13.45
CA TYR A 423 -17.37 -3.43 12.31
C TYR A 423 -16.44 -3.44 11.09
N VAL A 424 -16.20 -4.61 10.52
CA VAL A 424 -15.38 -4.76 9.31
C VAL A 424 -16.19 -5.42 8.21
N PHE A 425 -16.17 -4.78 7.04
CA PHE A 425 -16.82 -5.26 5.83
C PHE A 425 -15.78 -5.69 4.81
N LEU A 426 -15.85 -6.93 4.32
CA LEU A 426 -15.02 -7.48 3.25
C LEU A 426 -15.91 -7.78 2.04
N PRO A 427 -16.28 -6.78 1.23
CA PRO A 427 -16.99 -7.01 -0.01
C PRO A 427 -16.06 -7.63 -1.07
N PHE A 428 -16.62 -8.18 -2.14
CA PHE A 428 -15.89 -8.61 -3.33
C PHE A 428 -14.84 -9.70 -3.11
N LEU A 429 -15.15 -10.69 -2.25
CA LEU A 429 -14.29 -11.85 -2.02
C LEU A 429 -14.37 -12.84 -3.20
N HIS A 430 -13.77 -12.46 -4.33
CA HIS A 430 -13.74 -13.26 -5.56
C HIS A 430 -12.38 -13.94 -5.76
N GLU A 431 -12.40 -15.11 -6.43
CA GLU A 431 -11.20 -15.93 -6.66
C GLU A 431 -10.16 -15.22 -7.55
N ASN A 432 -10.59 -14.36 -8.47
CA ASN A 432 -9.68 -13.56 -9.31
C ASN A 432 -8.92 -12.48 -8.54
N LEU A 433 -9.36 -12.14 -7.31
CA LEU A 433 -8.71 -11.18 -6.41
C LEU A 433 -7.93 -11.88 -5.30
N ILE A 434 -8.55 -12.90 -4.66
CA ILE A 434 -7.99 -13.66 -3.55
C ILE A 434 -8.25 -15.16 -3.77
N PRO A 435 -7.22 -15.97 -4.01
CA PRO A 435 -5.79 -15.63 -4.03
C PRO A 435 -5.31 -14.95 -5.32
N GLY A 436 -6.20 -14.68 -6.27
CA GLY A 436 -5.88 -14.13 -7.56
C GLY A 436 -5.28 -15.15 -8.53
N LYS A 437 -5.17 -14.74 -9.78
CA LYS A 437 -4.49 -15.54 -10.80
C LYS A 437 -3.11 -14.97 -11.08
N PHE A 438 -2.13 -15.83 -11.10
CA PHE A 438 -0.81 -15.48 -11.58
C PHE A 438 -0.87 -15.38 -13.10
N TRP A 439 -0.89 -14.16 -13.61
CA TRP A 439 -1.07 -13.89 -15.02
C TRP A 439 0.17 -13.23 -15.62
N VAL A 440 0.60 -13.75 -16.78
CA VAL A 440 1.70 -13.19 -17.54
C VAL A 440 1.12 -12.32 -18.65
N PRO A 441 1.43 -11.02 -18.69
CA PRO A 441 0.97 -10.14 -19.76
C PRO A 441 1.38 -10.66 -21.15
N PRO A 442 0.49 -10.61 -22.17
CA PRO A 442 0.80 -11.10 -23.50
C PRO A 442 2.10 -10.53 -24.08
N GLN A 443 2.39 -9.25 -23.80
CA GLN A 443 3.61 -8.56 -24.25
C GLN A 443 4.91 -9.16 -23.64
N ARG A 444 4.80 -9.92 -22.55
CA ARG A 444 5.95 -10.58 -21.88
C ARG A 444 6.03 -12.07 -22.14
N LYS A 445 5.04 -12.66 -22.83
CA LYS A 445 4.98 -14.10 -23.12
C LYS A 445 6.00 -14.58 -24.15
N PHE A 446 6.71 -13.67 -24.82
CA PHE A 446 7.75 -14.05 -25.81
C PHE A 446 8.93 -14.83 -25.17
N LEU A 447 9.12 -14.73 -23.86
CA LEU A 447 10.11 -15.52 -23.11
C LEU A 447 9.55 -16.81 -22.52
N GLY A 448 8.21 -17.01 -22.54
CA GLY A 448 7.51 -18.12 -21.92
C GLY A 448 6.39 -17.68 -21.00
N ASP A 449 5.72 -18.64 -20.36
CA ASP A 449 4.62 -18.36 -19.42
C ASP A 449 5.14 -17.99 -18.01
N PHE A 450 6.13 -17.08 -17.94
CA PHE A 450 6.70 -16.57 -16.70
C PHE A 450 7.10 -15.10 -16.85
N THR A 451 7.40 -14.43 -15.74
CA THR A 451 8.00 -13.09 -15.75
C THR A 451 9.40 -13.14 -15.15
N LEU A 452 10.37 -12.51 -15.82
CA LEU A 452 11.77 -12.47 -15.35
C LEU A 452 11.91 -11.89 -13.95
N SER A 453 11.11 -10.90 -13.61
CA SER A 453 11.17 -10.26 -12.29
C SER A 453 10.85 -11.24 -11.16
N GLU A 454 9.84 -12.09 -11.33
CA GLU A 454 9.46 -13.07 -10.30
C GLU A 454 10.45 -14.25 -10.23
N VAL A 455 10.95 -14.69 -11.39
CA VAL A 455 12.00 -15.71 -11.45
C VAL A 455 13.27 -15.21 -10.75
N ALA A 456 13.72 -13.98 -11.07
CA ALA A 456 14.90 -13.40 -10.44
C ALA A 456 14.73 -13.24 -8.93
N ARG A 457 13.56 -12.79 -8.45
CA ARG A 457 13.26 -12.71 -7.01
C ARG A 457 13.35 -14.07 -6.32
N ALA A 458 12.77 -15.11 -6.93
CA ALA A 458 12.83 -16.46 -6.36
C ALA A 458 14.27 -16.99 -6.30
N GLN A 459 15.09 -16.75 -7.34
CA GLN A 459 16.50 -17.14 -7.37
C GLN A 459 17.35 -16.37 -6.35
N ILE A 460 17.15 -15.04 -6.25
CA ILE A 460 17.82 -14.21 -5.24
C ILE A 460 17.45 -14.69 -3.84
N ARG A 461 16.18 -14.98 -3.61
CA ARG A 461 15.71 -15.51 -2.34
C ARG A 461 16.37 -16.84 -1.98
N ALA A 462 16.42 -17.79 -2.92
CA ALA A 462 17.10 -19.06 -2.72
C ALA A 462 18.60 -18.88 -2.38
N ALA A 463 19.27 -17.95 -3.08
CA ALA A 463 20.67 -17.60 -2.78
C ALA A 463 20.83 -17.02 -1.37
N LEU A 464 19.94 -16.11 -0.95
CA LEU A 464 19.96 -15.52 0.39
C LEU A 464 19.67 -16.55 1.50
N HIS A 465 18.90 -17.60 1.19
CA HIS A 465 18.66 -18.72 2.11
C HIS A 465 19.80 -19.73 2.16
N GLY A 466 20.86 -19.54 1.37
CA GLY A 466 21.99 -20.44 1.33
C GLY A 466 21.72 -21.77 0.62
N GLU A 467 20.72 -21.81 -0.27
CA GLU A 467 20.45 -23.00 -1.08
C GLU A 467 21.64 -23.28 -1.99
N SER A 468 22.16 -24.51 -1.94
CA SER A 468 23.35 -24.94 -2.71
C SER A 468 23.11 -24.93 -4.22
N ARG A 469 21.86 -25.01 -4.65
CA ARG A 469 21.46 -24.98 -6.06
C ARG A 469 20.30 -24.01 -6.26
N LEU A 470 20.50 -23.02 -7.12
CA LEU A 470 19.43 -22.10 -7.48
C LEU A 470 18.33 -22.82 -8.26
N PRO A 471 17.05 -22.49 -8.03
CA PRO A 471 15.94 -23.06 -8.77
C PRO A 471 16.04 -22.67 -10.26
N ASP A 472 15.71 -23.59 -11.15
CA ASP A 472 15.56 -23.27 -12.57
C ASP A 472 14.35 -22.34 -12.79
N VAL A 473 14.15 -21.86 -14.03
CA VAL A 473 13.09 -20.90 -14.36
C VAL A 473 11.70 -21.41 -13.99
N THR A 474 11.44 -22.69 -14.24
CA THR A 474 10.12 -23.31 -13.96
C THR A 474 9.90 -23.45 -12.46
N GLN A 475 10.89 -23.96 -11.75
CA GLN A 475 10.87 -24.09 -10.29
C GLN A 475 10.74 -22.72 -9.61
N ALA A 476 11.53 -21.75 -10.06
CA ALA A 476 11.49 -20.37 -9.54
C ALA A 476 10.11 -19.73 -9.74
N TRP A 477 9.51 -19.94 -10.92
CA TRP A 477 8.17 -19.43 -11.21
C TRP A 477 7.08 -20.07 -10.33
N GLU A 478 7.12 -21.40 -10.17
CA GLU A 478 6.17 -22.09 -9.29
C GLU A 478 6.36 -21.70 -7.81
N GLN A 479 7.60 -21.53 -7.35
CA GLN A 479 7.88 -21.02 -6.01
C GLN A 479 7.31 -19.60 -5.81
N ALA A 480 7.54 -18.68 -6.75
CA ALA A 480 7.00 -17.33 -6.71
C ALA A 480 5.47 -17.32 -6.66
N LYS A 481 4.83 -18.18 -7.47
CA LYS A 481 3.37 -18.36 -7.48
C LYS A 481 2.84 -18.86 -6.13
N HIS A 482 3.47 -19.87 -5.56
CA HIS A 482 3.08 -20.40 -4.23
C HIS A 482 3.20 -19.34 -3.14
N LEU A 483 4.29 -18.58 -3.13
CA LEU A 483 4.52 -17.53 -2.15
C LEU A 483 3.47 -16.42 -2.23
N LYS A 484 3.15 -15.98 -3.45
CA LYS A 484 2.13 -14.95 -3.65
C LYS A 484 0.74 -15.41 -3.24
N ILE A 485 0.35 -16.63 -3.62
CA ILE A 485 -0.94 -17.20 -3.21
C ILE A 485 -1.01 -17.31 -1.68
N ALA A 486 0.08 -17.75 -1.03
CA ALA A 486 0.16 -17.81 0.43
C ALA A 486 0.03 -16.43 1.08
N GLU A 487 0.64 -15.41 0.48
CA GLU A 487 0.54 -14.02 0.94
C GLU A 487 -0.87 -13.46 0.82
N GLU A 488 -1.59 -13.74 -0.27
CA GLU A 488 -2.98 -13.31 -0.44
C GLU A 488 -3.92 -13.95 0.60
N TYR A 489 -3.69 -15.20 0.96
CA TYR A 489 -4.45 -15.83 2.04
C TYR A 489 -4.10 -15.24 3.42
N ARG A 490 -2.83 -14.91 3.67
CA ARG A 490 -2.44 -14.20 4.90
C ARG A 490 -3.07 -12.81 4.96
N LEU A 491 -3.13 -12.12 3.82
CA LEU A 491 -3.78 -10.81 3.73
C LEU A 491 -5.28 -10.90 4.08
N LEU A 492 -5.99 -11.92 3.58
CA LEU A 492 -7.38 -12.15 3.95
C LEU A 492 -7.53 -12.45 5.45
N TYR A 493 -6.68 -13.31 5.99
CA TYR A 493 -6.66 -13.63 7.42
C TYR A 493 -6.44 -12.36 8.27
N VAL A 494 -5.45 -11.53 7.91
CA VAL A 494 -5.22 -10.24 8.58
C VAL A 494 -6.45 -9.35 8.51
N ALA A 495 -7.09 -9.24 7.33
CA ALA A 495 -8.28 -8.44 7.16
C ALA A 495 -9.46 -8.91 8.05
N MET A 496 -9.68 -10.23 8.14
CA MET A 496 -10.72 -10.81 9.00
C MET A 496 -10.47 -10.51 10.49
N THR A 497 -9.20 -10.57 10.93
CA THR A 497 -8.81 -10.30 12.32
C THR A 497 -8.81 -8.83 12.71
N ARG A 498 -9.21 -7.92 11.81
CA ARG A 498 -9.39 -6.47 12.12
C ARG A 498 -10.73 -6.18 12.78
N ALA A 499 -11.70 -7.10 12.69
CA ALA A 499 -13.03 -6.94 13.26
C ALA A 499 -13.05 -7.25 14.77
N LYS A 500 -13.74 -6.41 15.55
CA LYS A 500 -13.98 -6.62 16.98
C LYS A 500 -15.32 -7.30 17.23
N ARG A 501 -16.42 -6.77 16.67
CA ARG A 501 -17.80 -7.14 17.01
C ARG A 501 -18.61 -7.69 15.85
N LEU A 502 -18.29 -7.26 14.62
CA LEU A 502 -18.96 -7.73 13.40
C LEU A 502 -17.96 -7.87 12.25
N LEU A 503 -17.96 -9.05 11.62
CA LEU A 503 -17.27 -9.33 10.37
C LEU A 503 -18.31 -9.64 9.30
N TRP A 504 -18.45 -8.75 8.33
CA TRP A 504 -19.36 -8.87 7.19
C TRP A 504 -18.59 -9.29 5.95
N LEU A 505 -18.99 -10.40 5.32
CA LEU A 505 -18.31 -11.00 4.17
C LEU A 505 -19.24 -11.11 2.99
N SER A 506 -18.79 -10.74 1.78
CA SER A 506 -19.59 -11.03 0.59
C SER A 506 -18.77 -11.41 -0.66
N ALA A 507 -19.39 -12.20 -1.52
CA ALA A 507 -18.94 -12.51 -2.86
C ALA A 507 -20.16 -12.50 -3.80
N ALA A 508 -20.25 -11.50 -4.65
CA ALA A 508 -21.31 -11.38 -5.64
C ALA A 508 -21.19 -12.48 -6.71
N GLN A 509 -22.32 -12.92 -7.28
CA GLN A 509 -22.32 -13.92 -8.36
C GLN A 509 -21.79 -13.31 -9.67
N GLU A 510 -22.04 -12.01 -9.88
CA GLU A 510 -21.55 -11.24 -11.00
C GLU A 510 -20.73 -10.04 -10.50
N ALA A 511 -19.53 -9.90 -11.05
CA ALA A 511 -18.61 -8.82 -10.72
C ALA A 511 -17.74 -8.48 -11.93
N PRO A 512 -17.11 -7.29 -11.99
CA PRO A 512 -16.23 -6.94 -13.07
C PRO A 512 -14.97 -7.80 -13.07
N PHE A 513 -14.49 -8.16 -14.24
CA PHE A 513 -13.17 -8.83 -14.35
C PHE A 513 -12.04 -7.90 -13.93
N THR A 514 -12.15 -6.62 -14.29
CA THR A 514 -11.22 -5.56 -13.86
C THR A 514 -11.99 -4.36 -13.34
N TRP A 515 -11.54 -3.78 -12.24
CA TRP A 515 -12.16 -2.60 -11.62
C TRP A 515 -11.88 -1.28 -12.35
N SER A 516 -11.18 -1.32 -13.48
CA SER A 516 -11.11 -0.16 -14.41
C SER A 516 -12.38 -0.01 -15.25
N LYS A 517 -13.22 -1.05 -15.32
CA LYS A 517 -14.51 -1.07 -16.04
C LYS A 517 -15.54 -1.78 -15.15
N PRO A 518 -16.03 -1.11 -14.08
CA PRO A 518 -16.91 -1.73 -13.10
C PRO A 518 -18.25 -2.20 -13.67
N ASP A 519 -18.74 -1.56 -14.74
CA ASP A 519 -20.04 -1.90 -15.37
C ASP A 519 -19.98 -3.18 -16.22
N ASN A 520 -18.78 -3.69 -16.55
CA ASN A 520 -18.63 -4.92 -17.30
C ASN A 520 -18.73 -6.14 -16.38
N LEU A 521 -19.96 -6.47 -15.98
CA LEU A 521 -20.25 -7.58 -15.07
C LEU A 521 -20.14 -8.92 -15.77
N GLN A 522 -19.53 -9.88 -15.10
CA GLN A 522 -19.36 -11.26 -15.54
C GLN A 522 -19.52 -12.19 -14.35
N LYS A 523 -19.91 -13.43 -14.60
CA LYS A 523 -19.93 -14.46 -13.56
C LYS A 523 -18.54 -14.65 -12.98
N GLN A 524 -18.39 -14.48 -11.69
CA GLN A 524 -17.14 -14.62 -10.96
C GLN A 524 -17.27 -15.70 -9.87
N ALA A 525 -16.26 -16.54 -9.77
CA ALA A 525 -16.18 -17.51 -8.69
C ALA A 525 -15.82 -16.80 -7.37
N ALA A 526 -16.51 -17.18 -6.31
CA ALA A 526 -16.16 -16.72 -4.97
C ALA A 526 -14.80 -17.28 -4.53
N CYS A 527 -14.08 -16.52 -3.71
CA CYS A 527 -12.84 -16.94 -3.07
C CYS A 527 -12.99 -18.34 -2.45
N PRO A 528 -12.01 -19.25 -2.60
CA PRO A 528 -12.09 -20.60 -2.03
C PRO A 528 -12.35 -20.61 -0.53
N VAL A 529 -11.71 -19.73 0.24
CA VAL A 529 -11.94 -19.60 1.69
C VAL A 529 -13.38 -19.17 1.98
N PHE A 530 -13.93 -18.21 1.21
CA PHE A 530 -15.31 -17.76 1.37
C PHE A 530 -16.32 -18.90 1.16
N ARG A 531 -16.08 -19.76 0.15
CA ARG A 531 -16.93 -20.95 -0.08
C ARG A 531 -16.87 -21.93 1.08
N ALA A 532 -15.68 -22.14 1.64
CA ALA A 532 -15.49 -23.02 2.81
C ALA A 532 -16.18 -22.45 4.05
N LEU A 533 -16.03 -21.16 4.32
CA LEU A 533 -16.71 -20.47 5.43
C LEU A 533 -18.24 -20.56 5.32
N LYS A 534 -18.78 -20.41 4.11
CA LYS A 534 -20.22 -20.55 3.87
C LYS A 534 -20.76 -21.95 4.17
N LEU A 535 -19.94 -22.99 3.99
CA LEU A 535 -20.30 -24.37 4.27
C LEU A 535 -20.18 -24.71 5.77
N GLU A 536 -19.17 -24.19 6.44
CA GLU A 536 -18.92 -24.45 7.85
C GLU A 536 -19.85 -23.63 8.76
N PHE A 537 -19.99 -22.33 8.49
CA PHE A 537 -20.79 -21.41 9.32
C PHE A 537 -22.15 -21.12 8.66
N THR A 538 -22.95 -22.19 8.48
CA THR A 538 -24.26 -22.09 7.81
C THR A 538 -25.24 -21.17 8.52
N GLU A 539 -25.16 -21.06 9.84
CA GLU A 539 -25.95 -20.13 10.67
C GLU A 539 -25.58 -18.66 10.42
N CYS A 540 -24.38 -18.39 9.92
CA CYS A 540 -23.93 -17.03 9.57
C CYS A 540 -24.31 -16.63 8.14
N VAL A 541 -24.85 -17.55 7.33
CA VAL A 541 -25.25 -17.24 5.96
C VAL A 541 -26.57 -16.47 5.96
N MET A 542 -26.55 -15.29 5.32
CA MET A 542 -27.71 -14.42 5.19
C MET A 542 -28.35 -14.61 3.81
N GLY A 543 -29.63 -14.99 3.76
CA GLY A 543 -30.36 -15.20 2.51
C GLY A 543 -31.84 -14.95 2.67
N GLU A 544 -32.56 -14.74 1.57
CA GLU A 544 -34.00 -14.43 1.54
C GLU A 544 -34.90 -15.46 2.25
N LYS A 545 -34.43 -16.68 2.45
CA LYS A 545 -35.19 -17.76 3.12
C LYS A 545 -35.14 -17.73 4.65
N ASN A 546 -34.21 -17.03 5.27
CA ASN A 546 -34.08 -16.99 6.73
C ASN A 546 -34.86 -15.85 7.42
N GLN A 547 -35.52 -14.98 6.68
CA GLN A 547 -36.41 -13.95 7.26
C GLN A 547 -37.73 -14.53 7.80
N VAL A 548 -38.10 -15.76 7.46
CA VAL A 548 -39.36 -16.39 7.89
C VAL A 548 -39.26 -17.09 9.26
N LEU A 549 -38.06 -17.38 9.76
CA LEU A 549 -37.88 -18.14 11.00
C LEU A 549 -37.82 -17.31 12.29
N THR A 550 -37.70 -15.98 12.20
CA THR A 550 -37.66 -15.10 13.39
C THR A 550 -39.02 -14.53 13.80
N SER A 551 -40.11 -14.82 13.06
CA SER A 551 -41.45 -14.31 13.35
C SER A 551 -42.39 -15.30 14.06
N LYS A 552 -41.94 -16.49 14.41
CA LYS A 552 -42.75 -17.39 15.28
C LYS A 552 -42.23 -17.36 16.70
N LYS A 553 -42.75 -16.40 17.50
CA LYS A 553 -42.81 -16.55 18.96
C LYS A 553 -43.67 -17.77 19.27
N PRO A 554 -43.23 -18.71 20.06
CA PRO A 554 -44.18 -19.63 20.69
C PRO A 554 -44.90 -18.86 21.79
N HIS A 555 -46.22 -18.74 21.64
CA HIS A 555 -47.10 -18.60 22.77
C HIS A 555 -47.06 -19.92 23.52
N LEU A 556 -46.50 -19.92 24.73
CA LEU A 556 -47.04 -20.55 25.95
C LEU A 556 -46.06 -20.32 27.09
#